data_57bd0cd0d6ca14448badf39f61fc0224
#
_entry.id   57bd0cd0d6ca14448badf39f61fc0224
#
_cell.length_a   1.000
_cell.length_b   1.000
_cell.length_c   1.000
_cell.angle_alpha   90.00
_cell.angle_beta   90.00
_cell.angle_gamma   90.00
#
_symmetry.space_group_name_H-M   'P 1'
#
loop_
_entity.id
_entity.type
_entity.pdbx_description
1 polymer ?
#
loop_
_entity_poly.entity_id
_entity_poly.type
_entity_poly.pdbx_seq_one_letter_code
_entity_poly.pdbx_strand_id
1 'polypeptide(L)'
;MLKKLLSVKISFLYLIPAVVVGMIFFFLFKKQPGSGNQDADSNAIVHVTAENNTVECGENTFRLKGFKYIKPLINEDRECESSRYSALKENLKSFIEDQTRAGNISCASVYLKNLGPGEDWISVYPKLEYHPASLGKAPIMIAYLKKSESLPGLLDKEILYVKDSRKIPSQNFVSDSIRPGHKYKIKELLYQMIANSDNHATLLLQDNIDFASFKKTITDLGFDNNKLIDTNYKFKAREYSIFLEALYNAGYLNITSSEYASSLLAQCKFRDGILKNLPADVKAIHKFGEYADGDDKELHESAIIYINNNAYLLTIMTKGHDFTKLSNLMGQLSKMIYDYMNTSA
;
A
#
# COMPACT_ATOMS: atom_id res chain seq x y z
N MET A 1 -43.16 -12.85 51.91
CA MET A 1 -43.67 -11.75 51.10
C MET A 1 -42.60 -11.32 50.10
N LEU A 2 -42.99 -11.26 48.87
CA LEU A 2 -42.36 -10.76 47.63
C LEU A 2 -41.00 -11.30 47.20
N LYS A 3 -41.09 -12.08 46.15
CA LYS A 3 -40.04 -12.55 45.26
C LYS A 3 -39.42 -11.37 44.47
N LYS A 4 -38.08 -11.28 44.39
CA LYS A 4 -37.39 -10.56 43.36
C LYS A 4 -36.75 -11.56 42.41
N LEU A 5 -37.24 -11.58 41.17
CA LEU A 5 -36.65 -12.30 40.05
C LEU A 5 -35.34 -11.62 39.66
N LEU A 6 -34.25 -12.37 39.70
CA LEU A 6 -33.02 -12.05 39.00
C LEU A 6 -33.10 -12.51 37.56
N SER A 7 -33.02 -11.60 36.64
CA SER A 7 -32.81 -11.90 35.21
C SER A 7 -31.32 -12.14 34.97
N VAL A 8 -30.97 -13.37 34.70
CA VAL A 8 -29.62 -13.75 34.26
C VAL A 8 -29.54 -13.47 32.76
N LYS A 9 -28.71 -12.51 32.37
CA LYS A 9 -28.29 -12.34 30.99
C LYS A 9 -27.17 -13.35 30.72
N ILE A 10 -27.46 -14.33 29.88
CA ILE A 10 -26.48 -15.28 29.37
C ILE A 10 -25.71 -14.57 28.26
N SER A 11 -24.44 -14.23 28.54
CA SER A 11 -23.49 -13.83 27.52
C SER A 11 -22.92 -15.07 26.86
N PHE A 12 -23.25 -15.29 25.58
CA PHE A 12 -22.57 -16.28 24.76
C PHE A 12 -21.15 -15.81 24.44
N LEU A 13 -20.17 -16.47 25.04
CA LEU A 13 -18.75 -16.37 24.69
C LEU A 13 -18.55 -17.12 23.37
N TYR A 14 -18.29 -16.43 22.28
CA TYR A 14 -17.75 -17.04 21.08
C TYR A 14 -16.23 -17.06 21.15
N LEU A 15 -15.67 -18.22 21.34
CA LEU A 15 -14.27 -18.55 21.10
C LEU A 15 -14.03 -18.58 19.59
N ILE A 16 -13.26 -17.65 19.07
CA ILE A 16 -12.71 -17.69 17.71
C ILE A 16 -11.19 -17.63 17.82
N PRO A 17 -10.45 -18.59 17.22
CA PRO A 17 -8.99 -18.60 17.26
C PRO A 17 -8.43 -17.43 16.44
N ALA A 18 -7.47 -16.74 17.05
CA ALA A 18 -6.76 -15.63 16.45
C ALA A 18 -5.77 -16.13 15.40
N VAL A 19 -5.97 -15.77 14.16
CA VAL A 19 -4.98 -15.88 13.09
C VAL A 19 -4.84 -14.52 12.43
N VAL A 20 -3.68 -13.92 12.65
CA VAL A 20 -2.90 -13.00 11.82
C VAL A 20 -3.53 -11.71 11.28
N VAL A 21 -2.80 -10.63 11.43
CA VAL A 21 -2.94 -9.27 10.90
C VAL A 21 -2.95 -9.21 9.34
N GLY A 22 -3.76 -9.99 8.72
CA GLY A 22 -4.37 -9.81 7.43
C GLY A 22 -5.89 -9.78 7.57
N MET A 23 -6.39 -9.94 8.81
CA MET A 23 -7.80 -10.18 9.12
C MET A 23 -8.52 -8.93 9.57
N ILE A 24 -8.69 -7.95 8.72
CA ILE A 24 -9.54 -6.83 9.09
C ILE A 24 -10.74 -6.70 8.17
N PHE A 25 -11.24 -7.80 7.68
CA PHE A 25 -12.52 -7.83 7.01
C PHE A 25 -13.28 -9.13 7.30
N PHE A 26 -13.69 -9.33 8.53
CA PHE A 26 -14.70 -10.32 8.83
C PHE A 26 -15.86 -9.64 9.55
N PHE A 27 -16.97 -9.43 8.85
CA PHE A 27 -18.33 -9.73 9.25
C PHE A 27 -19.34 -9.25 8.19
N LEU A 28 -20.22 -10.18 7.84
CA LEU A 28 -21.52 -10.03 7.19
C LEU A 28 -21.51 -10.00 5.65
N PHE A 29 -21.54 -11.18 5.02
CA PHE A 29 -22.51 -11.40 3.96
C PHE A 29 -22.79 -12.90 3.73
N LYS A 30 -24.05 -13.28 3.91
CA LYS A 30 -24.62 -14.56 3.49
C LYS A 30 -24.68 -14.60 1.96
N LYS A 31 -24.19 -15.69 1.39
CA LYS A 31 -24.25 -16.02 -0.04
C LYS A 31 -25.69 -16.16 -0.53
N GLN A 32 -26.04 -15.55 -1.66
CA GLN A 32 -27.09 -16.01 -2.56
C GLN A 32 -26.47 -16.50 -3.88
N PRO A 33 -26.95 -17.59 -4.45
CA PRO A 33 -26.46 -18.12 -5.72
C PRO A 33 -27.25 -17.57 -6.90
N GLY A 34 -26.61 -17.33 -8.03
CA GLY A 34 -27.31 -16.97 -9.26
C GLY A 34 -26.38 -16.82 -10.47
N SER A 35 -26.41 -17.84 -11.26
CA SER A 35 -26.34 -18.01 -12.72
C SER A 35 -25.21 -17.36 -13.51
N GLY A 36 -24.53 -18.23 -14.24
CA GLY A 36 -23.49 -17.93 -15.21
C GLY A 36 -24.01 -17.31 -16.50
N ASN A 37 -23.07 -16.74 -17.23
CA ASN A 37 -23.01 -16.87 -18.69
C ASN A 37 -21.55 -16.79 -19.11
N GLN A 38 -21.16 -17.80 -19.86
CA GLN A 38 -19.96 -17.87 -20.69
C GLN A 38 -20.20 -16.98 -21.91
N ASP A 39 -19.19 -16.25 -22.33
CA ASP A 39 -18.96 -16.06 -23.74
C ASP A 39 -17.46 -15.97 -24.03
N ALA A 40 -17.10 -16.69 -25.06
CA ALA A 40 -15.79 -17.07 -25.49
C ALA A 40 -15.20 -16.08 -26.52
N ASP A 41 -13.89 -16.23 -26.69
CA ASP A 41 -13.09 -16.03 -27.88
C ASP A 41 -13.04 -14.69 -28.61
N SER A 42 -11.81 -14.18 -28.68
CA SER A 42 -11.23 -13.92 -30.02
C SER A 42 -9.71 -13.87 -29.95
N ASN A 43 -9.07 -14.91 -30.47
CA ASN A 43 -7.67 -14.92 -30.89
C ASN A 43 -7.51 -13.94 -32.08
N ALA A 44 -6.74 -12.87 -31.87
CA ALA A 44 -6.20 -12.08 -32.95
C ALA A 44 -4.74 -12.49 -33.16
N ILE A 45 -4.49 -13.23 -34.24
CA ILE A 45 -3.16 -13.51 -34.76
C ILE A 45 -2.62 -12.22 -35.38
N VAL A 46 -1.60 -11.64 -34.78
CA VAL A 46 -0.87 -10.49 -35.38
C VAL A 46 0.24 -11.04 -36.25
N HIS A 47 0.10 -10.84 -37.56
CA HIS A 47 1.18 -11.01 -38.56
C HIS A 47 2.23 -9.93 -38.33
N VAL A 48 3.44 -10.34 -37.96
CA VAL A 48 4.60 -9.45 -37.88
C VAL A 48 5.20 -9.30 -39.27
N THR A 49 4.97 -8.15 -39.90
CA THR A 49 5.82 -7.67 -41.00
C THR A 49 6.86 -6.73 -40.40
N ALA A 50 8.14 -7.04 -40.64
CA ALA A 50 9.26 -6.22 -40.16
C ALA A 50 9.32 -4.93 -41.03
N GLU A 51 8.65 -3.88 -40.57
CA GLU A 51 8.90 -2.51 -40.95
C GLU A 51 9.24 -1.72 -39.69
N ASN A 52 10.19 -0.78 -39.78
CA ASN A 52 10.66 0.11 -38.73
C ASN A 52 9.51 0.93 -38.14
N ASN A 53 8.66 0.32 -37.34
CA ASN A 53 7.62 0.99 -36.60
C ASN A 53 8.14 1.20 -35.14
N THR A 54 8.51 2.43 -34.84
CA THR A 54 8.46 2.92 -33.45
C THR A 54 7.05 2.65 -32.97
N VAL A 55 6.87 1.64 -32.13
CA VAL A 55 5.60 1.38 -31.46
C VAL A 55 5.32 2.63 -30.61
N GLU A 56 4.39 3.47 -31.06
CA GLU A 56 3.88 4.57 -30.24
C GLU A 56 3.19 3.92 -29.03
N CYS A 57 3.78 4.10 -27.86
CA CYS A 57 3.17 3.66 -26.61
C CYS A 57 1.92 4.49 -26.33
N GLY A 58 0.78 3.84 -26.25
CA GLY A 58 -0.47 4.46 -25.79
C GLY A 58 -0.32 5.04 -24.38
N GLU A 59 -1.20 5.96 -24.03
CA GLU A 59 -1.34 6.52 -22.68
C GLU A 59 -2.55 5.86 -21.99
N ASN A 60 -2.31 5.30 -20.80
CA ASN A 60 -3.36 4.80 -19.92
C ASN A 60 -3.73 5.86 -18.90
N THR A 61 -4.90 6.47 -19.05
CA THR A 61 -5.41 7.44 -18.09
C THR A 61 -6.43 6.79 -17.16
N PHE A 62 -6.20 6.86 -15.85
CA PHE A 62 -7.19 6.47 -14.85
C PHE A 62 -7.91 7.71 -14.32
N ARG A 63 -9.22 7.77 -14.57
CA ARG A 63 -10.06 8.92 -14.21
C ARG A 63 -11.24 8.50 -13.36
N LEU A 64 -11.59 9.34 -12.38
CA LEU A 64 -12.79 9.16 -11.56
C LEU A 64 -14.06 9.18 -12.41
N LYS A 65 -14.97 8.25 -12.11
CA LYS A 65 -16.29 8.15 -12.75
C LYS A 65 -17.38 8.77 -11.85
N GLY A 66 -18.56 8.98 -12.42
CA GLY A 66 -19.75 9.45 -11.67
C GLY A 66 -19.95 10.97 -11.65
N PHE A 67 -19.12 11.75 -12.33
CA PHE A 67 -19.29 13.19 -12.48
C PHE A 67 -19.95 13.54 -13.82
N LYS A 68 -20.84 14.55 -13.81
CA LYS A 68 -21.59 14.96 -15.00
C LYS A 68 -20.73 15.79 -15.97
N TYR A 69 -19.88 16.67 -15.44
CA TYR A 69 -19.18 17.68 -16.24
C TYR A 69 -17.66 17.54 -16.22
N ILE A 70 -17.09 16.76 -15.33
CA ILE A 70 -15.66 16.63 -15.15
C ILE A 70 -15.24 15.15 -15.17
N LYS A 71 -13.98 14.87 -15.47
CA LYS A 71 -13.35 13.55 -15.40
C LYS A 71 -12.01 13.69 -14.69
N PRO A 72 -12.00 13.80 -13.33
CA PRO A 72 -10.78 14.02 -12.57
C PRO A 72 -9.74 12.94 -12.87
N LEU A 73 -8.51 13.34 -13.12
CA LEU A 73 -7.39 12.46 -13.38
C LEU A 73 -6.84 11.96 -12.03
N ILE A 74 -6.73 10.64 -11.88
CA ILE A 74 -6.08 10.00 -10.73
C ILE A 74 -4.65 9.65 -11.07
N ASN A 75 -4.46 9.01 -12.23
CA ASN A 75 -3.18 8.54 -12.70
C ASN A 75 -3.13 8.56 -14.23
N GLU A 76 -1.95 8.80 -14.76
CA GLU A 76 -1.60 8.70 -16.16
C GLU A 76 -0.31 7.91 -16.29
N ASP A 77 -0.35 6.79 -17.02
CA ASP A 77 0.79 5.93 -17.26
C ASP A 77 0.95 5.71 -18.77
N ARG A 78 2.17 5.59 -19.24
CA ARG A 78 2.43 5.01 -20.56
C ARG A 78 2.12 3.51 -20.52
N GLU A 79 1.57 2.97 -21.61
CA GLU A 79 1.27 1.54 -21.72
C GLU A 79 2.54 0.69 -21.71
N CYS A 80 3.65 1.22 -22.25
CA CYS A 80 4.91 0.50 -22.33
C CYS A 80 5.93 0.99 -21.30
N GLU A 81 6.77 0.06 -20.88
CA GLU A 81 7.96 0.39 -20.11
C GLU A 81 8.94 1.23 -20.91
N SER A 82 9.63 2.12 -20.24
CA SER A 82 10.63 2.98 -20.88
C SER A 82 11.87 2.21 -21.32
N SER A 83 12.23 2.33 -22.58
CA SER A 83 13.50 1.80 -23.09
C SER A 83 14.71 2.51 -22.50
N ARG A 84 14.56 3.74 -22.00
CA ARG A 84 15.60 4.50 -21.31
C ARG A 84 16.16 3.76 -20.10
N TYR A 85 15.30 3.01 -19.40
CA TYR A 85 15.67 2.27 -18.18
C TYR A 85 15.94 0.77 -18.43
N SER A 86 16.05 0.32 -19.67
CA SER A 86 16.23 -1.10 -19.99
C SER A 86 17.49 -1.71 -19.35
N ALA A 87 18.63 -1.01 -19.42
CA ALA A 87 19.87 -1.45 -18.78
C ALA A 87 19.74 -1.53 -17.25
N LEU A 88 19.11 -0.54 -16.65
CA LEU A 88 18.82 -0.57 -15.19
C LEU A 88 17.94 -1.76 -14.85
N LYS A 89 16.87 -1.99 -15.63
CA LYS A 89 15.96 -3.14 -15.42
C LYS A 89 16.69 -4.47 -15.45
N GLU A 90 17.54 -4.70 -16.45
CA GLU A 90 18.32 -5.94 -16.55
C GLU A 90 19.29 -6.11 -15.39
N ASN A 91 19.96 -5.05 -14.94
CA ASN A 91 20.84 -5.08 -13.77
C ASN A 91 20.06 -5.43 -12.49
N LEU A 92 18.91 -4.81 -12.26
CA LEU A 92 18.05 -5.10 -11.11
C LEU A 92 17.56 -6.57 -11.15
N LYS A 93 17.15 -7.03 -12.33
CA LYS A 93 16.70 -8.42 -12.55
C LYS A 93 17.81 -9.42 -12.26
N SER A 94 18.99 -9.23 -12.85
CA SER A 94 20.16 -10.10 -12.61
C SER A 94 20.52 -10.14 -11.13
N PHE A 95 20.52 -9.00 -10.45
CA PHE A 95 20.81 -8.93 -9.02
C PHE A 95 19.78 -9.71 -8.18
N ILE A 96 18.48 -9.59 -8.47
CA ILE A 96 17.43 -10.36 -7.78
C ILE A 96 17.60 -11.87 -8.03
N GLU A 97 17.93 -12.27 -9.25
CA GLU A 97 18.17 -13.67 -9.60
C GLU A 97 19.39 -14.25 -8.86
N ASP A 98 20.46 -13.48 -8.73
CA ASP A 98 21.64 -13.87 -7.96
C ASP A 98 21.33 -14.07 -6.47
N GLN A 99 20.58 -13.15 -5.87
CA GLN A 99 20.16 -13.26 -4.47
C GLN A 99 19.21 -14.46 -4.25
N THR A 100 18.35 -14.75 -5.22
CA THR A 100 17.46 -15.92 -5.18
C THR A 100 18.26 -17.21 -5.30
N ARG A 101 19.21 -17.30 -6.23
CA ARG A 101 20.10 -18.47 -6.38
C ARG A 101 20.97 -18.70 -5.14
N ALA A 102 21.40 -17.65 -4.48
CA ALA A 102 22.16 -17.72 -3.23
C ALA A 102 21.30 -18.11 -2.00
N GLY A 103 19.99 -18.27 -2.15
CA GLY A 103 19.07 -18.59 -1.05
C GLY A 103 18.89 -17.45 -0.04
N ASN A 104 19.17 -16.22 -0.44
CA ASN A 104 19.00 -15.06 0.42
C ASN A 104 17.54 -14.57 0.45
N ILE A 105 16.82 -14.77 -0.63
CA ILE A 105 15.40 -14.43 -0.79
C ILE A 105 14.67 -15.51 -1.58
N SER A 106 13.34 -15.54 -1.50
CA SER A 106 12.49 -16.38 -2.35
C SER A 106 12.13 -15.67 -3.65
N CYS A 107 11.73 -14.39 -3.57
CA CYS A 107 11.45 -13.54 -4.73
C CYS A 107 11.42 -12.07 -4.34
N ALA A 108 11.47 -11.19 -5.37
CA ALA A 108 11.28 -9.76 -5.22
C ALA A 108 10.64 -9.16 -6.47
N SER A 109 9.90 -8.07 -6.30
CA SER A 109 9.36 -7.22 -7.36
C SER A 109 9.78 -5.78 -7.15
N VAL A 110 10.06 -5.08 -8.25
CA VAL A 110 10.37 -3.64 -8.24
C VAL A 110 9.47 -2.94 -9.24
N TYR A 111 8.88 -1.82 -8.82
CA TYR A 111 8.25 -0.84 -9.70
C TYR A 111 8.92 0.52 -9.48
N LEU A 112 9.40 1.10 -10.55
CA LEU A 112 10.04 2.42 -10.58
C LEU A 112 9.29 3.30 -11.59
N LYS A 113 8.88 4.51 -11.18
CA LYS A 113 8.30 5.53 -12.06
C LYS A 113 8.98 6.88 -11.78
N ASN A 114 9.47 7.53 -12.83
CA ASN A 114 9.89 8.92 -12.78
C ASN A 114 8.64 9.81 -12.67
N LEU A 115 8.58 10.71 -11.70
CA LEU A 115 7.46 11.63 -11.50
C LEU A 115 7.70 13.01 -12.13
N GLY A 116 8.82 13.15 -12.83
CA GLY A 116 9.14 14.31 -13.64
C GLY A 116 8.70 14.16 -15.11
N PRO A 117 9.17 15.07 -15.99
CA PRO A 117 8.80 15.01 -17.40
C PRO A 117 9.08 13.66 -18.04
N GLY A 118 8.12 13.19 -18.84
CA GLY A 118 8.22 11.93 -19.56
C GLY A 118 7.60 10.73 -18.85
N GLU A 119 7.37 10.79 -17.53
CA GLU A 119 6.73 9.74 -16.74
C GLU A 119 7.21 8.30 -17.03
N ASP A 120 8.51 8.16 -17.29
CA ASP A 120 9.15 6.89 -17.62
C ASP A 120 9.06 5.90 -16.46
N TRP A 121 8.70 4.66 -16.75
CA TRP A 121 8.60 3.62 -15.73
C TRP A 121 9.16 2.27 -16.21
N ILE A 122 9.55 1.42 -15.25
CA ILE A 122 9.88 0.01 -15.45
C ILE A 122 9.33 -0.85 -14.31
N SER A 123 9.18 -2.13 -14.59
CA SER A 123 8.82 -3.12 -13.58
C SER A 123 9.65 -4.39 -13.72
N VAL A 124 10.14 -4.91 -12.59
CA VAL A 124 10.82 -6.20 -12.51
C VAL A 124 9.90 -7.17 -11.79
N TYR A 125 9.63 -8.32 -12.39
CA TYR A 125 8.68 -9.34 -11.92
C TYR A 125 7.28 -8.79 -11.59
N PRO A 126 6.61 -8.12 -12.55
CA PRO A 126 5.37 -7.38 -12.33
C PRO A 126 4.16 -8.22 -11.95
N LYS A 127 4.24 -9.56 -12.16
CA LYS A 127 3.10 -10.48 -11.92
C LYS A 127 3.08 -11.07 -10.51
N LEU A 128 4.16 -10.93 -9.73
CA LEU A 128 4.22 -11.44 -8.37
C LEU A 128 3.32 -10.64 -7.43
N GLU A 129 2.68 -11.34 -6.52
CA GLU A 129 1.71 -10.79 -5.58
C GLU A 129 2.15 -11.05 -4.14
N TYR A 130 1.92 -10.07 -3.27
CA TYR A 130 2.39 -10.05 -1.88
C TYR A 130 1.28 -9.60 -0.93
N HIS A 131 1.33 -10.05 0.33
CA HIS A 131 0.43 -9.55 1.35
C HIS A 131 0.71 -8.06 1.62
N PRO A 132 -0.30 -7.20 1.69
CA PRO A 132 -0.09 -5.76 1.89
C PRO A 132 0.57 -5.45 3.24
N ALA A 133 0.33 -6.26 4.26
CA ALA A 133 0.80 -6.00 5.62
C ALA A 133 0.50 -4.54 6.05
N SER A 134 1.46 -3.87 6.69
CA SER A 134 1.30 -2.47 7.10
C SER A 134 1.26 -1.46 5.95
N LEU A 135 1.47 -1.87 4.70
CA LEU A 135 1.17 -1.02 3.54
C LEU A 135 -0.32 -0.65 3.48
N GLY A 136 -1.22 -1.53 3.95
CA GLY A 136 -2.66 -1.28 4.04
C GLY A 136 -3.06 -0.08 4.93
N LYS A 137 -2.14 0.51 5.68
CA LYS A 137 -2.37 1.70 6.51
C LYS A 137 -2.49 2.99 5.69
N ALA A 138 -1.80 3.09 4.55
CA ALA A 138 -1.90 4.26 3.68
C ALA A 138 -3.33 4.46 3.12
N PRO A 139 -4.01 3.46 2.54
CA PRO A 139 -5.40 3.62 2.12
C PRO A 139 -6.37 3.95 3.26
N ILE A 140 -6.14 3.47 4.49
CA ILE A 140 -6.94 3.86 5.66
C ILE A 140 -6.78 5.37 5.93
N MET A 141 -5.55 5.87 5.94
CA MET A 141 -5.26 7.31 6.08
C MET A 141 -5.97 8.13 4.99
N ILE A 142 -5.86 7.71 3.73
CA ILE A 142 -6.51 8.39 2.60
C ILE A 142 -8.02 8.45 2.80
N ALA A 143 -8.65 7.36 3.26
CA ALA A 143 -10.10 7.34 3.50
C ALA A 143 -10.53 8.31 4.61
N TYR A 144 -9.79 8.38 5.72
CA TYR A 144 -10.06 9.37 6.78
C TYR A 144 -9.92 10.81 6.28
N LEU A 145 -8.85 11.09 5.53
CA LEU A 145 -8.61 12.43 4.98
C LEU A 145 -9.68 12.79 3.95
N LYS A 146 -10.07 11.85 3.08
CA LYS A 146 -11.18 12.07 2.14
C LYS A 146 -12.49 12.38 2.84
N LYS A 147 -12.81 11.65 3.91
CA LYS A 147 -14.00 11.93 4.71
C LYS A 147 -13.94 13.28 5.42
N SER A 148 -12.76 13.69 5.89
CA SER A 148 -12.57 14.96 6.57
C SER A 148 -12.80 16.18 5.65
N GLU A 149 -12.62 16.03 4.34
CA GLU A 149 -12.91 17.09 3.36
C GLU A 149 -14.39 17.50 3.37
N SER A 150 -15.29 16.58 3.70
CA SER A 150 -16.74 16.82 3.78
C SER A 150 -17.26 16.89 5.21
N LEU A 151 -16.44 16.59 6.22
CA LEU A 151 -16.82 16.60 7.64
C LEU A 151 -15.78 17.37 8.46
N PRO A 152 -15.89 18.70 8.53
CA PRO A 152 -15.00 19.54 9.34
C PRO A 152 -14.98 19.08 10.81
N GLY A 153 -13.78 19.08 11.42
CA GLY A 153 -13.59 18.65 12.81
C GLY A 153 -13.43 17.14 12.98
N LEU A 154 -13.59 16.30 11.94
CA LEU A 154 -13.42 14.85 12.05
C LEU A 154 -12.06 14.49 12.64
N LEU A 155 -10.98 15.11 12.17
CA LEU A 155 -9.61 14.81 12.60
C LEU A 155 -9.32 15.21 14.04
N ASP A 156 -10.12 16.12 14.63
CA ASP A 156 -10.02 16.54 16.03
C ASP A 156 -10.93 15.73 16.97
N LYS A 157 -11.77 14.84 16.44
CA LYS A 157 -12.60 13.96 17.23
C LYS A 157 -11.71 13.02 18.05
N GLU A 158 -12.00 12.93 19.36
CA GLU A 158 -11.29 12.05 20.29
C GLU A 158 -11.92 10.66 20.34
N ILE A 159 -11.07 9.63 20.42
CA ILE A 159 -11.44 8.24 20.63
C ILE A 159 -10.68 7.74 21.86
N LEU A 160 -11.41 7.14 22.80
CA LEU A 160 -10.80 6.50 23.97
C LEU A 160 -10.21 5.14 23.54
N TYR A 161 -8.91 4.96 23.75
CA TYR A 161 -8.29 3.65 23.56
C TYR A 161 -8.50 2.79 24.81
N VAL A 162 -9.33 1.78 24.69
CA VAL A 162 -9.48 0.71 25.70
C VAL A 162 -8.60 -0.45 25.24
N LYS A 163 -7.91 -1.10 26.19
CA LYS A 163 -7.03 -2.23 25.87
C LYS A 163 -7.77 -3.28 25.03
N ASP A 164 -7.27 -3.52 23.84
CA ASP A 164 -7.82 -4.52 22.94
C ASP A 164 -7.46 -5.93 23.42
N SER A 165 -8.44 -6.83 23.40
CA SER A 165 -8.23 -8.25 23.71
C SER A 165 -7.75 -9.06 22.50
N ARG A 166 -7.80 -8.49 21.31
CA ARG A 166 -7.32 -9.15 20.08
C ARG A 166 -5.80 -9.35 20.17
N LYS A 167 -5.34 -10.53 19.74
CA LYS A 167 -3.91 -10.79 19.63
C LYS A 167 -3.34 -9.96 18.47
N ILE A 168 -2.53 -9.00 18.81
CA ILE A 168 -1.81 -8.19 17.82
C ILE A 168 -0.50 -8.90 17.51
N PRO A 169 -0.18 -9.17 16.23
CA PRO A 169 1.09 -9.78 15.86
C PRO A 169 2.27 -8.94 16.33
N SER A 170 3.31 -9.62 16.77
CA SER A 170 4.60 -8.99 17.04
C SER A 170 5.17 -8.40 15.75
N GLN A 171 5.79 -7.23 15.86
CA GLN A 171 6.51 -6.58 14.78
C GLN A 171 8.00 -6.85 14.96
N ASN A 172 8.69 -7.08 13.84
CA ASN A 172 10.16 -7.17 13.83
C ASN A 172 10.78 -5.76 13.94
N PHE A 173 10.19 -4.79 13.26
CA PHE A 173 10.60 -3.38 13.32
C PHE A 173 9.69 -2.62 14.28
N VAL A 174 10.12 -2.54 15.54
CA VAL A 174 9.32 -1.98 16.64
C VAL A 174 9.48 -0.46 16.73
N SER A 175 8.39 0.23 17.03
CA SER A 175 8.35 1.66 17.31
C SER A 175 7.37 2.00 18.42
N ASP A 176 7.19 3.29 18.74
CA ASP A 176 6.25 3.75 19.77
C ASP A 176 4.80 3.37 19.45
N SER A 177 4.00 3.16 20.51
CA SER A 177 2.60 2.77 20.41
C SER A 177 1.72 3.57 21.37
N ILE A 178 0.43 3.68 21.02
CA ILE A 178 -0.59 4.28 21.89
C ILE A 178 -0.80 3.44 23.17
N ARG A 179 -1.26 4.10 24.24
CA ARG A 179 -1.44 3.49 25.57
C ARG A 179 -2.92 3.39 25.94
N PRO A 180 -3.36 2.27 26.52
CA PRO A 180 -4.73 2.13 27.02
C PRO A 180 -5.08 3.18 28.08
N GLY A 181 -6.35 3.55 28.15
CA GLY A 181 -6.88 4.53 29.10
C GLY A 181 -6.73 5.99 28.65
N HIS A 182 -6.08 6.26 27.52
CA HIS A 182 -5.92 7.59 26.97
C HIS A 182 -6.91 7.85 25.84
N LYS A 183 -7.30 9.12 25.67
CA LYS A 183 -8.03 9.61 24.51
C LYS A 183 -7.03 10.16 23.52
N TYR A 184 -7.25 9.84 22.25
CA TYR A 184 -6.44 10.30 21.13
C TYR A 184 -7.33 10.94 20.06
N LYS A 185 -6.93 12.06 19.51
CA LYS A 185 -7.55 12.63 18.31
C LYS A 185 -7.29 11.74 17.11
N ILE A 186 -8.21 11.71 16.16
CA ILE A 186 -8.03 10.91 14.92
C ILE A 186 -6.71 11.29 14.23
N LYS A 187 -6.36 12.57 14.16
CA LYS A 187 -5.06 13.01 13.59
C LYS A 187 -3.83 12.44 14.32
N GLU A 188 -3.90 12.27 15.63
CA GLU A 188 -2.83 11.65 16.43
C GLU A 188 -2.73 10.15 16.15
N LEU A 189 -3.88 9.48 16.00
CA LEU A 189 -3.93 8.07 15.61
C LEU A 189 -3.39 7.85 14.19
N LEU A 190 -3.71 8.74 13.25
CA LEU A 190 -3.17 8.70 11.89
C LEU A 190 -1.63 8.86 11.90
N TYR A 191 -1.12 9.78 12.72
CA TYR A 191 0.32 9.92 12.92
C TYR A 191 0.94 8.63 13.45
N GLN A 192 0.42 8.06 14.54
CA GLN A 192 0.92 6.82 15.13
C GLN A 192 0.87 5.64 14.14
N MET A 193 -0.23 5.53 13.41
CA MET A 193 -0.43 4.48 12.41
C MET A 193 0.58 4.59 11.24
N ILE A 194 0.89 5.79 10.78
CA ILE A 194 1.76 5.99 9.61
C ILE A 194 3.23 6.10 10.01
N ALA A 195 3.56 7.02 10.92
CA ALA A 195 4.95 7.29 11.30
C ALA A 195 5.58 6.14 12.09
N ASN A 196 4.85 5.59 13.06
CA ASN A 196 5.30 4.51 13.92
C ASN A 196 4.83 3.12 13.46
N SER A 197 4.01 3.06 12.42
CA SER A 197 3.36 1.81 11.99
C SER A 197 2.59 1.10 13.11
N ASP A 198 2.05 1.86 14.07
CA ASP A 198 1.38 1.34 15.26
C ASP A 198 0.12 0.53 14.90
N ASN A 199 0.11 -0.74 15.31
CA ASN A 199 -1.01 -1.65 15.05
C ASN A 199 -2.21 -1.35 15.97
N HIS A 200 -1.99 -0.86 17.20
CA HIS A 200 -3.08 -0.48 18.10
C HIS A 200 -3.83 0.75 17.57
N ALA A 201 -3.10 1.77 17.11
CA ALA A 201 -3.71 2.92 16.46
C ALA A 201 -4.46 2.52 15.19
N THR A 202 -3.91 1.56 14.42
CA THR A 202 -4.56 1.03 13.21
C THR A 202 -5.90 0.38 13.56
N LEU A 203 -5.93 -0.54 14.52
CA LEU A 203 -7.16 -1.22 14.92
C LEU A 203 -8.21 -0.24 15.45
N LEU A 204 -7.80 0.74 16.27
CA LEU A 204 -8.70 1.75 16.80
C LEU A 204 -9.31 2.61 15.68
N LEU A 205 -8.52 2.98 14.67
CA LEU A 205 -9.03 3.68 13.50
C LEU A 205 -9.98 2.81 12.67
N GLN A 206 -9.65 1.53 12.45
CA GLN A 206 -10.50 0.62 11.68
C GLN A 206 -11.84 0.36 12.35
N ASP A 207 -11.87 0.24 13.68
CA ASP A 207 -13.12 0.08 14.44
C ASP A 207 -14.02 1.32 14.38
N ASN A 208 -13.46 2.48 14.01
CA ASN A 208 -14.16 3.75 13.96
C ASN A 208 -14.30 4.35 12.55
N ILE A 209 -13.82 3.66 11.52
CA ILE A 209 -13.94 4.13 10.15
C ILE A 209 -15.36 3.92 9.62
N ASP A 210 -15.86 4.88 8.87
CA ASP A 210 -17.04 4.67 8.04
C ASP A 210 -16.69 3.70 6.89
N PHE A 211 -17.11 2.47 7.03
CA PHE A 211 -16.79 1.41 6.10
C PHE A 211 -17.24 1.71 4.66
N ALA A 212 -18.39 2.37 4.49
CA ALA A 212 -18.88 2.75 3.16
C ALA A 212 -17.94 3.78 2.50
N SER A 213 -17.46 4.76 3.28
CA SER A 213 -16.47 5.74 2.81
C SER A 213 -15.12 5.10 2.49
N PHE A 214 -14.66 4.15 3.32
CA PHE A 214 -13.44 3.39 3.05
C PHE A 214 -13.57 2.60 1.75
N LYS A 215 -14.63 1.80 1.61
CA LYS A 215 -14.91 1.02 0.41
C LYS A 215 -14.96 1.90 -0.84
N LYS A 216 -15.62 3.06 -0.75
CA LYS A 216 -15.66 4.03 -1.84
C LYS A 216 -14.26 4.53 -2.22
N THR A 217 -13.43 4.91 -1.24
CA THR A 217 -12.05 5.35 -1.48
C THR A 217 -11.26 4.33 -2.28
N ILE A 218 -11.35 3.06 -1.89
CA ILE A 218 -10.64 1.97 -2.54
C ILE A 218 -11.12 1.76 -3.98
N THR A 219 -12.45 1.80 -4.21
CA THR A 219 -13.02 1.68 -5.55
C THR A 219 -12.65 2.88 -6.44
N ASP A 220 -12.70 4.08 -5.88
CA ASP A 220 -12.33 5.31 -6.59
C ASP A 220 -10.85 5.28 -7.04
N LEU A 221 -10.00 4.60 -6.29
CA LEU A 221 -8.58 4.39 -6.61
C LEU A 221 -8.33 3.17 -7.53
N GLY A 222 -9.39 2.54 -8.05
CA GLY A 222 -9.29 1.50 -9.07
C GLY A 222 -9.21 0.07 -8.56
N PHE A 223 -9.38 -0.16 -7.25
CA PHE A 223 -9.33 -1.50 -6.69
C PHE A 223 -10.71 -2.17 -6.65
N ASP A 224 -10.75 -3.47 -6.92
CA ASP A 224 -11.97 -4.25 -6.81
C ASP A 224 -12.36 -4.42 -5.34
N ASN A 225 -13.58 -3.99 -5.02
CA ASN A 225 -14.16 -4.12 -3.69
C ASN A 225 -14.20 -5.56 -3.17
N ASN A 226 -14.38 -6.54 -4.05
CA ASN A 226 -14.50 -7.93 -3.65
C ASN A 226 -13.14 -8.50 -3.23
N LYS A 227 -12.06 -8.01 -3.83
CA LYS A 227 -10.70 -8.42 -3.47
C LYS A 227 -10.27 -7.90 -2.11
N LEU A 228 -10.69 -6.69 -1.72
CA LEU A 228 -10.30 -6.08 -0.43
C LEU A 228 -11.05 -6.62 0.79
N ILE A 229 -12.18 -7.30 0.58
CA ILE A 229 -12.93 -8.01 1.63
C ILE A 229 -12.29 -9.40 1.87
N ASP A 230 -11.52 -9.90 0.91
CA ASP A 230 -10.78 -11.14 1.06
C ASP A 230 -9.56 -10.92 1.98
N THR A 231 -9.49 -11.71 3.05
CA THR A 231 -8.36 -11.70 4.00
C THR A 231 -7.04 -12.11 3.36
N ASN A 232 -7.09 -12.72 2.18
CA ASN A 232 -5.95 -13.16 1.39
C ASN A 232 -5.60 -12.21 0.24
N TYR A 233 -6.18 -11.00 0.24
CA TYR A 233 -5.90 -10.03 -0.81
C TYR A 233 -4.41 -9.70 -0.89
N LYS A 234 -3.85 -9.79 -2.10
CA LYS A 234 -2.45 -9.51 -2.39
C LYS A 234 -2.35 -8.39 -3.42
N PHE A 235 -1.28 -7.61 -3.31
CA PHE A 235 -0.94 -6.54 -4.25
C PHE A 235 0.28 -6.92 -5.09
N LYS A 236 0.28 -6.44 -6.33
CA LYS A 236 1.50 -6.27 -7.13
C LYS A 236 2.16 -4.94 -6.79
N ALA A 237 3.47 -4.83 -6.99
CA ALA A 237 4.20 -3.60 -6.68
C ALA A 237 3.61 -2.37 -7.40
N ARG A 238 3.30 -2.48 -8.71
CA ARG A 238 2.68 -1.40 -9.47
C ARG A 238 1.27 -1.05 -8.98
N GLU A 239 0.46 -2.04 -8.64
CA GLU A 239 -0.90 -1.80 -8.14
C GLU A 239 -0.88 -0.97 -6.85
N TYR A 240 0.00 -1.31 -5.91
CA TYR A 240 0.11 -0.56 -4.66
C TYR A 240 0.59 0.88 -4.87
N SER A 241 1.45 1.12 -5.84
CA SER A 241 2.06 2.42 -6.11
C SER A 241 1.04 3.54 -6.35
N ILE A 242 -0.17 3.20 -6.81
CA ILE A 242 -1.23 4.17 -7.10
C ILE A 242 -1.62 5.01 -5.86
N PHE A 243 -1.49 4.46 -4.64
CA PHE A 243 -1.82 5.20 -3.43
C PHE A 243 -0.88 6.41 -3.22
N LEU A 244 0.42 6.21 -3.40
CA LEU A 244 1.39 7.29 -3.25
C LEU A 244 1.34 8.25 -4.43
N GLU A 245 1.12 7.75 -5.63
CA GLU A 245 0.99 8.56 -6.83
C GLU A 245 -0.24 9.48 -6.78
N ALA A 246 -1.40 8.95 -6.34
CA ALA A 246 -2.61 9.74 -6.14
C ALA A 246 -2.44 10.85 -5.08
N LEU A 247 -1.58 10.64 -4.07
CA LEU A 247 -1.20 11.68 -3.10
C LEU A 247 -0.29 12.73 -3.74
N TYR A 248 0.74 12.31 -4.46
CA TYR A 248 1.70 13.20 -5.11
C TYR A 248 1.03 14.13 -6.14
N ASN A 249 0.15 13.57 -6.93
CA ASN A 249 -0.60 14.31 -7.96
C ASN A 249 -1.79 15.10 -7.39
N ALA A 250 -2.09 14.97 -6.09
CA ALA A 250 -3.33 15.46 -5.48
C ALA A 250 -4.58 15.08 -6.30
N GLY A 251 -4.55 13.90 -6.92
CA GLY A 251 -5.56 13.46 -7.88
C GLY A 251 -6.83 12.94 -7.22
N TYR A 252 -6.76 12.50 -5.95
CA TYR A 252 -7.90 11.99 -5.19
C TYR A 252 -8.29 12.86 -4.00
N LEU A 253 -7.35 13.22 -3.16
CA LEU A 253 -7.53 14.21 -2.09
C LEU A 253 -7.35 15.62 -2.64
N ASN A 254 -7.89 16.63 -1.95
CA ASN A 254 -7.54 18.01 -2.24
C ASN A 254 -6.05 18.27 -1.88
N ILE A 255 -5.51 19.40 -2.36
CA ILE A 255 -4.10 19.76 -2.17
C ILE A 255 -3.70 19.76 -0.69
N THR A 256 -4.52 20.35 0.18
CA THR A 256 -4.22 20.43 1.62
C THR A 256 -4.19 19.04 2.27
N SER A 257 -5.14 18.18 1.95
CA SER A 257 -5.20 16.81 2.47
C SER A 257 -4.09 15.92 1.91
N SER A 258 -3.71 16.09 0.63
CA SER A 258 -2.60 15.37 0.00
C SER A 258 -1.25 15.77 0.62
N GLU A 259 -1.02 17.06 0.84
CA GLU A 259 0.17 17.58 1.50
C GLU A 259 0.26 17.09 2.95
N TYR A 260 -0.85 17.10 3.69
CA TYR A 260 -0.89 16.56 5.05
C TYR A 260 -0.60 15.06 5.09
N ALA A 261 -1.21 14.25 4.20
CA ALA A 261 -0.92 12.82 4.08
C ALA A 261 0.58 12.58 3.80
N SER A 262 1.14 13.32 2.85
CA SER A 262 2.57 13.25 2.49
C SER A 262 3.46 13.64 3.67
N SER A 263 3.07 14.66 4.45
CA SER A 263 3.81 15.07 5.66
C SER A 263 3.84 13.99 6.75
N LEU A 264 2.77 13.19 6.87
CA LEU A 264 2.74 12.04 7.78
C LEU A 264 3.67 10.92 7.28
N LEU A 265 3.65 10.62 5.98
CA LEU A 265 4.54 9.63 5.35
C LEU A 265 6.01 10.04 5.43
N ALA A 266 6.33 11.35 5.37
CA ALA A 266 7.69 11.87 5.56
C ALA A 266 8.22 11.65 6.99
N GLN A 267 7.35 11.40 7.95
CA GLN A 267 7.71 11.12 9.35
C GLN A 267 7.83 9.62 9.66
N CYS A 268 7.71 8.74 8.67
CA CYS A 268 7.88 7.30 8.84
C CYS A 268 9.28 6.99 9.39
N LYS A 269 9.32 6.31 10.55
CA LYS A 269 10.58 6.05 11.28
C LYS A 269 11.36 4.85 10.75
N PHE A 270 10.78 4.04 9.88
CA PHE A 270 11.46 2.90 9.30
C PHE A 270 12.53 3.36 8.29
N ARG A 271 13.76 2.92 8.48
CA ARG A 271 14.87 3.24 7.59
C ARG A 271 15.63 2.00 7.08
N ASP A 272 15.19 0.81 7.48
CA ASP A 272 15.84 -0.46 7.14
C ASP A 272 15.31 -1.10 5.85
N GLY A 273 14.85 -0.29 4.90
CA GLY A 273 14.36 -0.74 3.60
C GLY A 273 14.94 0.11 2.45
N ILE A 274 14.08 0.78 1.71
CA ILE A 274 14.45 1.65 0.58
C ILE A 274 15.48 2.72 1.00
N LEU A 275 15.35 3.29 2.19
CA LEU A 275 16.25 4.35 2.67
C LEU A 275 17.56 3.85 3.29
N LYS A 276 17.76 2.53 3.43
CA LYS A 276 18.87 1.94 4.20
C LYS A 276 20.25 2.34 3.70
N ASN A 277 20.45 2.34 2.39
CA ASN A 277 21.76 2.62 1.76
C ASN A 277 21.78 3.95 1.03
N LEU A 278 20.77 4.81 1.23
CA LEU A 278 20.74 6.15 0.66
C LEU A 278 21.41 7.17 1.61
N PRO A 279 21.83 8.34 1.11
CA PRO A 279 22.31 9.41 1.97
C PRO A 279 21.32 9.75 3.09
N ALA A 280 21.83 10.10 4.28
CA ALA A 280 21.00 10.31 5.46
C ALA A 280 20.01 11.48 5.33
N ASP A 281 20.34 12.47 4.51
CA ASP A 281 19.58 13.70 4.23
C ASP A 281 18.60 13.57 3.04
N VAL A 282 18.53 12.40 2.39
CA VAL A 282 17.56 12.16 1.32
C VAL A 282 16.14 12.35 1.84
N LYS A 283 15.42 13.25 1.18
CA LYS A 283 14.00 13.47 1.46
C LYS A 283 13.16 12.40 0.79
N ALA A 284 12.25 11.81 1.56
CA ALA A 284 11.31 10.82 1.05
C ALA A 284 9.99 10.87 1.81
N ILE A 285 8.93 10.48 1.15
CA ILE A 285 7.67 10.06 1.78
C ILE A 285 7.54 8.55 1.55
N HIS A 286 7.25 7.78 2.58
CA HIS A 286 7.27 6.33 2.43
C HIS A 286 6.42 5.60 3.47
N LYS A 287 6.07 4.35 3.15
CA LYS A 287 5.45 3.40 4.07
C LYS A 287 6.01 2.02 3.82
N PHE A 288 6.36 1.33 4.91
CA PHE A 288 6.77 -0.07 4.88
C PHE A 288 5.66 -0.99 5.38
N GLY A 289 5.80 -2.29 5.10
CA GLY A 289 4.98 -3.37 5.61
C GLY A 289 5.80 -4.62 5.83
N GLU A 290 5.57 -5.29 6.94
CA GLU A 290 6.16 -6.59 7.26
C GLU A 290 5.06 -7.61 7.54
N TYR A 291 5.26 -8.83 7.04
CA TYR A 291 4.37 -9.97 7.27
C TYR A 291 5.23 -11.20 7.59
N ALA A 292 4.77 -12.02 8.52
CA ALA A 292 5.38 -13.29 8.86
C ALA A 292 4.31 -14.37 9.08
N ASP A 293 4.51 -15.52 8.46
CA ASP A 293 3.72 -16.73 8.67
C ASP A 293 4.66 -17.93 8.72
N GLY A 294 4.90 -18.47 9.92
CA GLY A 294 5.93 -19.44 10.15
C GLY A 294 7.32 -18.95 9.73
N ASP A 295 7.96 -19.70 8.83
CA ASP A 295 9.28 -19.33 8.28
C ASP A 295 9.19 -18.31 7.14
N ASP A 296 8.03 -18.16 6.52
CA ASP A 296 7.80 -17.20 5.44
C ASP A 296 7.75 -15.76 5.98
N LYS A 297 8.53 -14.88 5.39
CA LYS A 297 8.61 -13.45 5.71
C LYS A 297 8.48 -12.63 4.45
N GLU A 298 7.74 -11.54 4.56
CA GLU A 298 7.63 -10.54 3.50
C GLU A 298 7.97 -9.17 4.09
N LEU A 299 8.77 -8.40 3.36
CA LEU A 299 9.11 -7.01 3.68
C LEU A 299 8.91 -6.16 2.44
N HIS A 300 8.13 -5.11 2.58
CA HIS A 300 7.72 -4.26 1.47
C HIS A 300 7.90 -2.80 1.84
N GLU A 301 8.15 -1.98 0.85
CA GLU A 301 8.12 -0.53 1.02
C GLU A 301 7.75 0.14 -0.29
N SER A 302 6.96 1.20 -0.19
CA SER A 302 6.68 2.12 -1.28
C SER A 302 7.08 3.52 -0.85
N ALA A 303 7.82 4.23 -1.68
CA ALA A 303 8.40 5.53 -1.39
C ALA A 303 8.33 6.46 -2.60
N ILE A 304 8.18 7.76 -2.34
CA ILE A 304 8.55 8.81 -3.29
C ILE A 304 9.83 9.44 -2.76
N ILE A 305 10.86 9.40 -3.57
CA ILE A 305 12.20 9.91 -3.24
C ILE A 305 12.45 11.17 -4.05
N TYR A 306 12.84 12.23 -3.34
CA TYR A 306 13.11 13.54 -3.94
C TYR A 306 14.60 13.71 -4.18
N ILE A 307 14.98 13.93 -5.43
CA ILE A 307 16.38 14.18 -5.85
C ILE A 307 16.44 15.42 -6.72
N ASN A 308 17.32 16.35 -6.40
CA ASN A 308 17.46 17.64 -7.09
C ASN A 308 16.08 18.33 -7.20
N ASN A 309 15.62 18.69 -8.39
CA ASN A 309 14.30 19.27 -8.63
C ASN A 309 13.29 18.25 -9.19
N ASN A 310 13.53 16.95 -8.97
CA ASN A 310 12.73 15.86 -9.47
C ASN A 310 12.34 14.88 -8.36
N ALA A 311 11.45 13.96 -8.65
CA ALA A 311 11.06 12.88 -7.76
C ALA A 311 10.83 11.58 -8.54
N TYR A 312 11.01 10.45 -7.87
CA TYR A 312 10.61 9.16 -8.42
C TYR A 312 9.89 8.31 -7.39
N LEU A 313 8.92 7.56 -7.85
CA LEU A 313 8.17 6.59 -7.09
C LEU A 313 8.84 5.23 -7.21
N LEU A 314 9.13 4.61 -6.08
CA LEU A 314 9.76 3.29 -5.99
C LEU A 314 8.96 2.40 -5.05
N THR A 315 8.50 1.25 -5.55
CA THR A 315 7.90 0.21 -4.72
C THR A 315 8.71 -1.07 -4.86
N ILE A 316 9.19 -1.59 -3.73
CA ILE A 316 9.91 -2.86 -3.64
C ILE A 316 9.12 -3.80 -2.73
N MET A 317 8.78 -4.97 -3.25
CA MET A 317 8.12 -6.04 -2.49
C MET A 317 8.98 -7.29 -2.52
N THR A 318 9.18 -7.91 -1.35
CA THR A 318 10.12 -9.03 -1.21
C THR A 318 9.51 -10.15 -0.38
N LYS A 319 9.92 -11.39 -0.65
CA LYS A 319 9.60 -12.58 0.12
C LYS A 319 10.86 -13.42 0.36
N GLY A 320 10.97 -14.01 1.55
CA GLY A 320 12.06 -14.89 1.96
C GLY A 320 11.84 -15.44 3.35
N HIS A 321 12.94 -15.74 4.08
CA HIS A 321 12.88 -16.36 5.40
C HIS A 321 13.59 -15.54 6.49
N ASP A 322 14.22 -14.41 6.12
CA ASP A 322 15.01 -13.58 7.01
C ASP A 322 14.82 -12.09 6.71
N PHE A 323 14.25 -11.33 7.67
CA PHE A 323 14.01 -9.90 7.50
C PHE A 323 15.29 -9.10 7.25
N THR A 324 16.42 -9.49 7.84
CA THR A 324 17.70 -8.81 7.62
C THR A 324 18.16 -8.96 6.16
N LYS A 325 18.02 -10.15 5.58
CA LYS A 325 18.35 -10.40 4.17
C LYS A 325 17.41 -9.61 3.24
N LEU A 326 16.10 -9.60 3.54
CA LEU A 326 15.12 -8.81 2.77
C LEU A 326 15.44 -7.31 2.85
N SER A 327 15.72 -6.79 4.04
CA SER A 327 16.13 -5.42 4.29
C SER A 327 17.40 -5.03 3.51
N ASN A 328 18.41 -5.89 3.52
CA ASN A 328 19.66 -5.68 2.78
C ASN A 328 19.43 -5.64 1.27
N LEU A 329 18.61 -6.56 0.74
CA LEU A 329 18.23 -6.56 -0.67
C LEU A 329 17.55 -5.23 -1.07
N MET A 330 16.57 -4.80 -0.28
CA MET A 330 15.83 -3.55 -0.55
C MET A 330 16.76 -2.35 -0.59
N GLY A 331 17.66 -2.24 0.38
CA GLY A 331 18.67 -1.17 0.42
C GLY A 331 19.61 -1.18 -0.78
N GLN A 332 20.04 -2.36 -1.25
CA GLN A 332 20.90 -2.50 -2.41
C GLN A 332 20.18 -2.16 -3.72
N LEU A 333 18.96 -2.68 -3.92
CA LEU A 333 18.14 -2.34 -5.08
C LEU A 333 17.86 -0.83 -5.14
N SER A 334 17.49 -0.25 -4.00
CA SER A 334 17.24 1.19 -3.91
C SER A 334 18.49 2.03 -4.22
N LYS A 335 19.68 1.58 -3.74
CA LYS A 335 20.93 2.27 -4.02
C LYS A 335 21.27 2.25 -5.52
N MET A 336 21.10 1.11 -6.19
CA MET A 336 21.32 0.99 -7.64
C MET A 336 20.42 1.97 -8.41
N ILE A 337 19.15 2.06 -8.01
CA ILE A 337 18.18 2.96 -8.63
C ILE A 337 18.54 4.42 -8.33
N TYR A 338 18.84 4.75 -7.08
CA TYR A 338 19.20 6.12 -6.67
C TYR A 338 20.41 6.63 -7.44
N ASP A 339 21.47 5.82 -7.56
CA ASP A 339 22.67 6.18 -8.28
C ASP A 339 22.38 6.44 -9.76
N TYR A 340 21.57 5.58 -10.37
CA TYR A 340 21.15 5.77 -11.75
C TYR A 340 20.32 7.03 -11.96
N MET A 341 19.32 7.27 -11.10
CA MET A 341 18.44 8.44 -11.20
C MET A 341 19.17 9.74 -10.92
N ASN A 342 20.18 9.72 -10.04
CA ASN A 342 20.98 10.89 -9.70
C ASN A 342 22.01 11.27 -10.79
N THR A 343 22.44 10.30 -11.61
CA THR A 343 23.38 10.54 -12.72
C THR A 343 22.67 10.87 -14.04
N SER A 344 21.38 10.54 -14.14
CA SER A 344 20.57 10.71 -15.35
C SER A 344 19.66 11.96 -15.29
N ALA A 345 19.73 12.75 -14.20
CA ALA A 345 18.92 13.94 -13.92
C ALA A 345 19.53 15.22 -14.55
#